data_8ec61c46872fd441ab757c5fc08eeffc
#
_entry.id   8ec61c46872fd441ab757c5fc08eeffc
#
_cell.length_a   1.000
_cell.length_b   1.000
_cell.length_c   1.000
_cell.angle_alpha   90.00
_cell.angle_beta   90.00
_cell.angle_gamma   90.00
#
_symmetry.space_group_name_H-M   'P 1'
#
loop_
_entity.id
_entity.type
_entity.pdbx_description
1 polymer ?
#
loop_
_entity_poly.entity_id
_entity_poly.type
_entity_poly.pdbx_seq_one_letter_code
_entity_poly.pdbx_strand_id
1 'polypeptide(L)'
;MRKAVVAGSFDPITNGHLDIIERSSELFDEVIVVLSHNVQKNYLFSLDERKSLVEKVIAHVPNARVVAVSGGLTVEAAAQLGASVLVRGVRNATDFEYEATLASHNRVQNGDVETVLLLSKEEYRFVSSSMMKELARFGGDVTPFVPSVVADALQQKYKDAPERTIKMDEEITDVKG
;
A
#
# COMPACT_ATOMS: atom_id res chain seq x y z
N MET A 1 10.79 -22.48 9.77
CA MET A 1 10.39 -21.63 8.63
C MET A 1 9.88 -20.31 9.19
N ARG A 2 10.58 -19.21 8.93
CA ARG A 2 10.20 -17.87 9.41
C ARG A 2 9.26 -17.22 8.40
N LYS A 3 7.99 -17.04 8.80
CA LYS A 3 6.97 -16.38 7.98
C LYS A 3 6.80 -14.93 8.41
N ALA A 4 6.70 -14.04 7.43
CA ALA A 4 6.41 -12.64 7.66
C ALA A 4 5.12 -12.22 6.95
N VAL A 5 4.41 -11.27 7.54
CA VAL A 5 3.27 -10.59 6.94
C VAL A 5 3.68 -9.18 6.52
N VAL A 6 3.36 -8.80 5.29
CA VAL A 6 3.37 -7.42 4.82
C VAL A 6 1.92 -6.99 4.61
N ALA A 7 1.40 -6.16 5.50
CA ALA A 7 -0.01 -5.78 5.49
C ALA A 7 -0.24 -4.37 4.96
N GLY A 8 -1.28 -4.21 4.15
CA GLY A 8 -1.67 -2.91 3.61
C GLY A 8 -3.03 -2.94 2.92
N SER A 9 -3.54 -1.77 2.59
CA SER A 9 -4.74 -1.63 1.77
C SER A 9 -4.46 -1.89 0.28
N PHE A 10 -3.26 -1.57 -0.19
CA PHE A 10 -2.81 -1.71 -1.58
C PHE A 10 -3.84 -1.16 -2.59
N ASP A 11 -4.24 0.09 -2.39
CA ASP A 11 -5.27 0.77 -3.19
C ASP A 11 -4.72 2.03 -3.89
N PRO A 12 -3.88 1.83 -4.95
CA PRO A 12 -3.27 0.59 -5.41
C PRO A 12 -1.92 0.25 -4.75
N ILE A 13 -1.37 -0.92 -5.09
CA ILE A 13 0.03 -1.26 -4.81
C ILE A 13 0.96 -0.32 -5.60
N THR A 14 2.09 0.08 -5.00
CA THR A 14 3.09 0.97 -5.59
C THR A 14 4.46 0.30 -5.63
N ASN A 15 5.42 0.91 -6.35
CA ASN A 15 6.81 0.42 -6.36
C ASN A 15 7.44 0.42 -4.96
N GLY A 16 7.03 1.35 -4.08
CA GLY A 16 7.47 1.34 -2.69
C GLY A 16 6.95 0.12 -1.90
N HIS A 17 5.71 -0.29 -2.15
CA HIS A 17 5.19 -1.54 -1.56
C HIS A 17 5.90 -2.77 -2.10
N LEU A 18 6.14 -2.81 -3.42
CA LEU A 18 6.85 -3.91 -4.07
C LEU A 18 8.27 -4.06 -3.51
N ASP A 19 9.03 -2.96 -3.37
CA ASP A 19 10.37 -2.98 -2.76
C ASP A 19 10.37 -3.62 -1.37
N ILE A 20 9.40 -3.27 -0.53
CA ILE A 20 9.29 -3.87 0.82
C ILE A 20 8.98 -5.37 0.73
N ILE A 21 8.10 -5.78 -0.18
CA ILE A 21 7.74 -7.19 -0.36
C ILE A 21 8.94 -8.00 -0.87
N GLU A 22 9.64 -7.51 -1.89
CA GLU A 22 10.83 -8.17 -2.46
C GLU A 22 11.93 -8.33 -1.41
N ARG A 23 12.27 -7.25 -0.69
CA ARG A 23 13.29 -7.31 0.37
C ARG A 23 12.86 -8.18 1.55
N SER A 24 11.57 -8.23 1.86
CA SER A 24 11.05 -9.19 2.84
C SER A 24 11.22 -10.63 2.36
N SER A 25 11.04 -10.89 1.07
CA SER A 25 11.19 -12.23 0.49
C SER A 25 12.63 -12.77 0.55
N GLU A 26 13.61 -11.87 0.60
CA GLU A 26 15.03 -12.22 0.79
C GLU A 26 15.36 -12.53 2.27
N LEU A 27 14.60 -11.96 3.21
CA LEU A 27 14.83 -12.06 4.65
C LEU A 27 14.08 -13.22 5.33
N PHE A 28 12.95 -13.62 4.73
CA PHE A 28 12.03 -14.61 5.31
C PHE A 28 11.76 -15.76 4.35
N ASP A 29 11.51 -16.94 4.92
CA ASP A 29 11.24 -18.16 4.15
C ASP A 29 9.89 -18.07 3.38
N GLU A 30 8.91 -17.36 3.94
CA GLU A 30 7.60 -17.10 3.32
C GLU A 30 7.14 -15.68 3.65
N VAL A 31 6.64 -14.96 2.65
CA VAL A 31 6.01 -13.64 2.79
C VAL A 31 4.53 -13.73 2.45
N ILE A 32 3.69 -13.32 3.39
CA ILE A 32 2.24 -13.27 3.20
C ILE A 32 1.83 -11.81 3.04
N VAL A 33 1.45 -11.42 1.84
CA VAL A 33 0.93 -10.09 1.56
C VAL A 33 -0.54 -10.05 1.95
N VAL A 34 -0.85 -9.36 3.05
CA VAL A 34 -2.20 -9.28 3.60
C VAL A 34 -2.90 -8.03 3.09
N LEU A 35 -3.92 -8.21 2.25
CA LEU A 35 -4.83 -7.15 1.87
C LEU A 35 -5.84 -6.90 2.99
N SER A 36 -5.66 -5.81 3.71
CA SER A 36 -6.62 -5.37 4.72
C SER A 36 -7.81 -4.68 4.06
N HIS A 37 -9.02 -5.14 4.35
CA HIS A 37 -10.26 -4.51 3.92
C HIS A 37 -11.01 -3.92 5.11
N ASN A 38 -11.05 -2.58 5.18
CA ASN A 38 -11.85 -1.85 6.15
C ASN A 38 -13.12 -1.35 5.45
N VAL A 39 -14.27 -1.86 5.84
CA VAL A 39 -15.58 -1.52 5.27
C VAL A 39 -15.97 -0.04 5.41
N GLN A 40 -15.31 0.69 6.31
CA GLN A 40 -15.53 2.14 6.50
C GLN A 40 -14.68 3.01 5.58
N LYS A 41 -13.73 2.44 4.83
CA LYS A 41 -12.89 3.17 3.89
C LYS A 41 -13.45 3.12 2.48
N ASN A 42 -13.41 4.26 1.79
CA ASN A 42 -13.67 4.31 0.36
C ASN A 42 -12.40 3.92 -0.41
N TYR A 43 -12.51 2.86 -1.19
CA TYR A 43 -11.42 2.38 -2.04
C TYR A 43 -11.70 2.72 -3.50
N LEU A 44 -10.65 2.99 -4.27
CA LEU A 44 -10.76 3.16 -5.72
C LEU A 44 -10.97 1.82 -6.41
N PHE A 45 -10.25 0.81 -5.95
CA PHE A 45 -10.32 -0.55 -6.49
C PHE A 45 -11.09 -1.45 -5.51
N SER A 46 -11.96 -2.32 -6.04
CA SER A 46 -12.61 -3.36 -5.25
C SER A 46 -11.58 -4.29 -4.61
N LEU A 47 -12.00 -5.11 -3.65
CA LEU A 47 -11.09 -6.07 -3.01
C LEU A 47 -10.49 -7.04 -4.03
N ASP A 48 -11.31 -7.54 -4.97
CA ASP A 48 -10.87 -8.48 -6.00
C ASP A 48 -9.91 -7.82 -7.00
N GLU A 49 -10.17 -6.58 -7.40
CA GLU A 49 -9.26 -5.81 -8.25
C GLU A 49 -7.90 -5.61 -7.56
N ARG A 50 -7.89 -5.18 -6.29
CA ARG A 50 -6.65 -5.00 -5.52
C ARG A 50 -5.89 -6.30 -5.37
N LYS A 51 -6.58 -7.39 -5.06
CA LYS A 51 -5.99 -8.73 -4.97
C LYS A 51 -5.34 -9.13 -6.29
N SER A 52 -6.07 -9.04 -7.40
CA SER A 52 -5.56 -9.36 -8.74
C SER A 52 -4.34 -8.51 -9.12
N LEU A 53 -4.36 -7.20 -8.79
CA LEU A 53 -3.22 -6.32 -9.07
C LEU A 53 -1.98 -6.75 -8.26
N VAL A 54 -2.13 -7.01 -6.95
CA VAL A 54 -1.03 -7.45 -6.11
C VAL A 54 -0.47 -8.79 -6.58
N GLU A 55 -1.32 -9.78 -6.87
CA GLU A 55 -0.91 -11.10 -7.39
C GLU A 55 -0.09 -10.98 -8.67
N LYS A 56 -0.52 -10.14 -9.62
CA LYS A 56 0.22 -9.88 -10.86
C LYS A 56 1.57 -9.23 -10.60
N VAL A 57 1.60 -8.24 -9.70
CA VAL A 57 2.82 -7.47 -9.38
C VAL A 57 3.87 -8.35 -8.71
N ILE A 58 3.47 -9.25 -7.80
CA ILE A 58 4.42 -10.12 -7.07
C ILE A 58 4.62 -11.49 -7.71
N ALA A 59 4.09 -11.74 -8.91
CA ALA A 59 4.16 -13.06 -9.56
C ALA A 59 5.60 -13.61 -9.75
N HIS A 60 6.58 -12.71 -9.79
CA HIS A 60 8.01 -13.05 -9.88
C HIS A 60 8.66 -13.34 -8.52
N VAL A 61 7.95 -13.18 -7.40
CA VAL A 61 8.45 -13.42 -6.04
C VAL A 61 7.98 -14.80 -5.57
N PRO A 62 8.82 -15.87 -5.66
CA PRO A 62 8.35 -17.25 -5.58
C PRO A 62 7.86 -17.66 -4.20
N ASN A 63 8.32 -17.00 -3.13
CA ASN A 63 7.94 -17.29 -1.75
C ASN A 63 6.95 -16.28 -1.17
N ALA A 64 6.32 -15.47 -2.03
CA ALA A 64 5.26 -14.53 -1.63
C ALA A 64 3.88 -15.01 -2.11
N ARG A 65 2.87 -14.82 -1.27
CA ARG A 65 1.45 -15.06 -1.63
C ARG A 65 0.53 -14.00 -1.06
N VAL A 66 -0.64 -13.86 -1.65
CA VAL A 66 -1.64 -12.84 -1.27
C VAL A 66 -2.78 -13.49 -0.47
N VAL A 67 -3.19 -12.84 0.62
CA VAL A 67 -4.36 -13.20 1.41
C VAL A 67 -5.19 -11.94 1.68
N ALA A 68 -6.49 -12.00 1.44
CA ALA A 68 -7.41 -10.92 1.82
C ALA A 68 -7.96 -11.17 3.23
N VAL A 69 -7.96 -10.14 4.07
CA VAL A 69 -8.49 -10.19 5.43
C VAL A 69 -9.45 -9.03 5.65
N SER A 70 -10.63 -9.32 6.20
CA SER A 70 -11.63 -8.33 6.56
C SER A 70 -11.88 -8.34 8.06
N GLY A 71 -11.77 -7.17 8.70
CA GLY A 71 -11.94 -7.02 10.15
C GLY A 71 -10.78 -7.58 10.97
N GLY A 72 -10.85 -7.37 12.29
CA GLY A 72 -9.82 -7.83 13.23
C GLY A 72 -8.53 -7.01 13.22
N LEU A 73 -7.63 -7.38 14.10
CA LEU A 73 -6.31 -6.76 14.21
C LEU A 73 -5.31 -7.45 13.27
N THR A 74 -4.45 -6.65 12.65
CA THR A 74 -3.42 -7.17 11.73
C THR A 74 -2.47 -8.16 12.42
N VAL A 75 -2.15 -7.94 13.69
CA VAL A 75 -1.29 -8.85 14.48
C VAL A 75 -1.97 -10.19 14.73
N GLU A 76 -3.29 -10.22 14.95
CA GLU A 76 -4.04 -11.46 15.11
C GLU A 76 -4.13 -12.23 13.77
N ALA A 77 -4.37 -11.51 12.68
CA ALA A 77 -4.35 -12.12 11.34
C ALA A 77 -2.97 -12.72 11.03
N ALA A 78 -1.88 -12.05 11.38
CA ALA A 78 -0.53 -12.58 11.22
C ALA A 78 -0.33 -13.88 12.01
N ALA A 79 -0.73 -13.92 13.28
CA ALA A 79 -0.65 -15.11 14.12
C ALA A 79 -1.48 -16.27 13.56
N GLN A 80 -2.71 -16.02 13.11
CA GLN A 80 -3.57 -17.04 12.48
C GLN A 80 -2.99 -17.61 11.19
N LEU A 81 -2.21 -16.80 10.44
CA LEU A 81 -1.49 -17.24 9.26
C LEU A 81 -0.17 -17.96 9.58
N GLY A 82 0.17 -18.10 10.87
CA GLY A 82 1.38 -18.72 11.36
C GLY A 82 2.63 -17.87 11.14
N ALA A 83 2.48 -16.56 10.98
CA ALA A 83 3.58 -15.63 10.88
C ALA A 83 3.96 -15.08 12.27
N SER A 84 5.26 -15.00 12.54
CA SER A 84 5.81 -14.41 13.77
C SER A 84 6.34 -12.99 13.57
N VAL A 85 6.21 -12.43 12.35
CA VAL A 85 6.74 -11.11 12.02
C VAL A 85 5.71 -10.31 11.20
N LEU A 86 5.52 -9.05 11.60
CA LEU A 86 4.89 -8.01 10.79
C LEU A 86 5.99 -7.12 10.21
N VAL A 87 6.08 -7.02 8.90
CA VAL A 87 7.00 -6.09 8.23
C VAL A 87 6.25 -4.82 7.83
N ARG A 88 6.81 -3.68 8.19
CA ARG A 88 6.28 -2.36 7.89
C ARG A 88 7.32 -1.49 7.19
N GLY A 89 6.93 -0.83 6.11
CA GLY A 89 7.78 0.13 5.42
C GLY A 89 7.72 1.51 6.09
N VAL A 90 8.87 2.17 6.21
CA VAL A 90 9.00 3.48 6.83
C VAL A 90 9.71 4.42 5.87
N ARG A 91 9.11 5.57 5.55
CA ARG A 91 9.62 6.53 4.57
C ARG A 91 10.27 7.76 5.20
N ASN A 92 9.83 8.14 6.41
CA ASN A 92 10.27 9.34 7.10
C ASN A 92 10.07 9.19 8.63
N ALA A 93 10.47 10.21 9.39
CA ALA A 93 10.38 10.20 10.84
C ALA A 93 8.93 10.09 11.36
N THR A 94 7.97 10.74 10.69
CA THR A 94 6.55 10.68 11.07
C THR A 94 5.99 9.27 10.90
N ASP A 95 6.30 8.59 9.78
CA ASP A 95 5.95 7.19 9.58
C ASP A 95 6.58 6.32 10.68
N PHE A 96 7.86 6.58 11.02
CA PHE A 96 8.55 5.82 12.07
C PHE A 96 7.86 5.94 13.42
N GLU A 97 7.52 7.14 13.86
CA GLU A 97 6.83 7.36 15.14
C GLU A 97 5.47 6.66 15.17
N TYR A 98 4.73 6.75 14.08
CA TYR A 98 3.44 6.08 13.95
C TYR A 98 3.58 4.55 14.01
N GLU A 99 4.49 3.96 13.23
CA GLU A 99 4.71 2.52 13.19
C GLU A 99 5.31 1.98 14.49
N ALA A 100 6.18 2.73 15.18
CA ALA A 100 6.70 2.38 16.50
C ALA A 100 5.58 2.34 17.55
N THR A 101 4.64 3.29 17.47
CA THR A 101 3.45 3.29 18.33
C THR A 101 2.56 2.08 18.05
N LEU A 102 2.31 1.77 16.79
CA LEU A 102 1.55 0.58 16.39
C LEU A 102 2.24 -0.72 16.84
N ALA A 103 3.57 -0.81 16.71
CA ALA A 103 4.34 -1.96 17.16
C ALA A 103 4.18 -2.21 18.66
N SER A 104 4.17 -1.14 19.46
CA SER A 104 3.93 -1.22 20.89
C SER A 104 2.53 -1.75 21.21
N HIS A 105 1.50 -1.27 20.50
CA HIS A 105 0.13 -1.76 20.65
C HIS A 105 0.00 -3.21 20.21
N ASN A 106 0.59 -3.59 19.07
CA ASN A 106 0.57 -4.95 18.56
C ASN A 106 1.17 -5.93 19.57
N ARG A 107 2.29 -5.56 20.20
CA ARG A 107 2.95 -6.39 21.22
C ARG A 107 2.07 -6.63 22.45
N VAL A 108 1.24 -5.65 22.84
CA VAL A 108 0.27 -5.82 23.94
C VAL A 108 -0.86 -6.77 23.52
N GLN A 109 -1.29 -6.72 22.27
CA GLN A 109 -2.36 -7.57 21.76
C GLN A 109 -1.89 -9.02 21.50
N ASN A 110 -0.69 -9.18 20.95
CA ASN A 110 -0.10 -10.48 20.70
C ASN A 110 1.44 -10.39 20.74
N GLY A 111 2.04 -10.84 21.83
CA GLY A 111 3.49 -10.79 22.06
C GLY A 111 4.30 -11.80 21.22
N ASP A 112 3.63 -12.75 20.53
CA ASP A 112 4.30 -13.76 19.70
C ASP A 112 4.61 -13.25 18.28
N VAL A 113 4.10 -12.06 17.93
CA VAL A 113 4.33 -11.44 16.61
C VAL A 113 5.16 -10.17 16.79
N GLU A 114 6.39 -10.17 16.29
CA GLU A 114 7.29 -9.02 16.34
C GLU A 114 7.09 -8.10 15.13
N THR A 115 7.29 -6.79 15.32
CA THR A 115 7.24 -5.80 14.23
C THR A 115 8.65 -5.45 13.76
N VAL A 116 8.90 -5.61 12.47
CA VAL A 116 10.15 -5.24 11.80
C VAL A 116 9.90 -4.04 10.88
N LEU A 117 10.67 -2.97 11.04
CA LEU A 117 10.60 -1.78 10.21
C LEU A 117 11.68 -1.82 9.14
N LEU A 118 11.29 -1.72 7.88
CA LEU A 118 12.18 -1.59 6.73
C LEU A 118 12.15 -0.14 6.22
N LEU A 119 13.33 0.48 6.13
CA LEU A 119 13.44 1.80 5.53
C LEU A 119 13.20 1.70 4.03
N SER A 120 12.28 2.52 3.51
CA SER A 120 12.06 2.65 2.06
C SER A 120 13.31 3.15 1.36
N LYS A 121 13.56 2.68 0.15
CA LYS A 121 14.58 3.27 -0.71
C LYS A 121 14.28 4.76 -0.96
N GLU A 122 15.32 5.53 -1.18
CA GLU A 122 15.23 6.99 -1.36
C GLU A 122 14.25 7.36 -2.47
N GLU A 123 14.29 6.64 -3.57
CA GLU A 123 13.44 6.84 -4.76
C GLU A 123 11.93 6.64 -4.49
N TYR A 124 11.57 5.91 -3.42
CA TYR A 124 10.17 5.62 -3.07
C TYR A 124 9.66 6.39 -1.85
N ARG A 125 10.48 7.26 -1.24
CA ARG A 125 10.10 8.01 -0.03
C ARG A 125 8.89 8.92 -0.22
N PHE A 126 8.66 9.38 -1.44
CA PHE A 126 7.56 10.28 -1.78
C PHE A 126 6.36 9.56 -2.42
N VAL A 127 6.43 8.22 -2.53
CA VAL A 127 5.39 7.44 -3.19
C VAL A 127 4.36 6.98 -2.17
N SER A 128 3.09 7.30 -2.42
CA SER A 128 1.95 6.77 -1.65
C SER A 128 0.77 6.47 -2.57
N SER A 129 -0.07 5.50 -2.19
CA SER A 129 -1.27 5.16 -2.97
C SER A 129 -2.21 6.37 -3.15
N SER A 130 -2.35 7.21 -2.12
CA SER A 130 -3.20 8.40 -2.19
C SER A 130 -2.68 9.40 -3.21
N MET A 131 -1.38 9.68 -3.21
CA MET A 131 -0.75 10.57 -4.20
C MET A 131 -0.88 9.99 -5.61
N MET A 132 -0.71 8.68 -5.80
CA MET A 132 -0.85 8.05 -7.11
C MET A 132 -2.28 8.15 -7.65
N LYS A 133 -3.29 8.00 -6.79
CA LYS A 133 -4.69 8.22 -7.18
C LYS A 133 -4.95 9.66 -7.58
N GLU A 134 -4.42 10.60 -6.83
CA GLU A 134 -4.57 12.04 -7.12
C GLU A 134 -3.91 12.41 -8.45
N LEU A 135 -2.64 12.02 -8.65
CA LEU A 135 -1.93 12.27 -9.92
C LEU A 135 -2.69 11.67 -11.11
N ALA A 136 -3.11 10.40 -11.02
CA ALA A 136 -3.84 9.74 -12.09
C ALA A 136 -5.19 10.41 -12.38
N ARG A 137 -5.90 10.87 -11.35
CA ARG A 137 -7.18 11.57 -11.47
C ARG A 137 -7.05 12.85 -12.29
N PHE A 138 -5.96 13.60 -12.09
CA PHE A 138 -5.67 14.83 -12.84
C PHE A 138 -4.89 14.58 -14.14
N GLY A 139 -4.67 13.33 -14.53
CA GLY A 139 -4.00 12.98 -15.77
C GLY A 139 -2.46 13.05 -15.73
N GLY A 140 -1.89 13.12 -14.53
CA GLY A 140 -0.44 13.08 -14.32
C GLY A 140 0.16 11.69 -14.61
N ASP A 141 1.45 11.66 -14.93
CA ASP A 141 2.18 10.43 -15.18
C ASP A 141 2.53 9.71 -13.88
N VAL A 142 2.02 8.50 -13.69
CA VAL A 142 2.28 7.63 -12.54
C VAL A 142 3.26 6.50 -12.83
N THR A 143 3.68 6.34 -14.09
CA THR A 143 4.52 5.20 -14.53
C THR A 143 5.86 5.07 -13.80
N PRO A 144 6.52 6.14 -13.33
CA PRO A 144 7.75 6.00 -12.55
C PRO A 144 7.53 5.41 -11.14
N PHE A 145 6.29 5.45 -10.62
CA PHE A 145 6.00 5.20 -9.21
C PHE A 145 5.22 3.93 -8.93
N VAL A 146 4.61 3.36 -9.98
CA VAL A 146 3.80 2.13 -9.86
C VAL A 146 4.18 1.13 -10.95
N PRO A 147 3.98 -0.17 -10.72
CA PRO A 147 4.14 -1.18 -11.77
C PRO A 147 3.22 -0.89 -12.97
N SER A 148 3.64 -1.27 -14.18
CA SER A 148 2.91 -0.97 -15.43
C SER A 148 1.44 -1.40 -15.39
N VAL A 149 1.15 -2.60 -14.91
CA VAL A 149 -0.22 -3.11 -14.76
C VAL A 149 -1.09 -2.24 -13.86
N VAL A 150 -0.49 -1.56 -12.88
CA VAL A 150 -1.17 -0.64 -11.98
C VAL A 150 -1.38 0.72 -12.64
N ALA A 151 -0.40 1.19 -13.42
CA ALA A 151 -0.55 2.42 -14.21
C ALA A 151 -1.72 2.29 -15.20
N ASP A 152 -1.80 1.18 -15.92
CA ASP A 152 -2.91 0.88 -16.85
C ASP A 152 -4.27 0.86 -16.12
N ALA A 153 -4.32 0.22 -14.94
CA ALA A 153 -5.54 0.14 -14.14
C ALA A 153 -5.99 1.53 -13.62
N LEU A 154 -5.05 2.37 -13.18
CA LEU A 154 -5.34 3.75 -12.77
C LEU A 154 -5.84 4.59 -13.95
N GLN A 155 -5.19 4.47 -15.10
CA GLN A 155 -5.61 5.17 -16.32
C GLN A 155 -7.04 4.78 -16.71
N GLN A 156 -7.38 3.49 -16.64
CA GLN A 156 -8.72 3.02 -16.95
C GLN A 156 -9.77 3.54 -15.95
N LYS A 157 -9.46 3.58 -14.64
CA LYS A 157 -10.36 4.10 -13.60
C LYS A 157 -10.69 5.58 -13.78
N TYR A 158 -9.73 6.36 -14.27
CA TYR A 158 -9.88 7.81 -14.42
C TYR A 158 -9.98 8.27 -15.88
N LYS A 159 -10.24 7.34 -16.81
CA LYS A 159 -10.33 7.65 -18.24
C LYS A 159 -11.27 8.82 -18.55
N ASP A 160 -12.42 8.85 -17.91
CA ASP A 160 -13.47 9.85 -18.12
C ASP A 160 -13.59 10.84 -16.94
N ALA A 161 -12.51 11.00 -16.14
CA ALA A 161 -12.52 11.91 -15.01
C ALA A 161 -12.60 13.37 -15.48
N PRO A 162 -13.61 14.15 -15.04
CA PRO A 162 -13.80 15.54 -15.48
C PRO A 162 -12.67 16.46 -15.03
N GLU A 163 -11.96 16.10 -13.99
CA GLU A 163 -10.86 16.88 -13.40
C GLU A 163 -9.59 16.95 -14.27
N ARG A 164 -9.53 16.16 -15.35
CA ARG A 164 -8.41 16.23 -16.32
C ARG A 164 -8.41 17.51 -17.14
N THR A 165 -9.53 18.22 -17.18
CA THR A 165 -9.64 19.49 -17.91
C THR A 165 -9.42 20.64 -16.95
N ILE A 166 -8.38 21.44 -17.20
CA ILE A 166 -8.17 22.70 -16.47
C ILE A 166 -9.29 23.66 -16.87
N LYS A 167 -10.09 24.05 -15.89
CA LYS A 167 -11.06 25.13 -16.05
C LYS A 167 -10.46 26.39 -15.44
N MET A 168 -10.28 27.40 -16.24
CA MET A 168 -9.90 28.73 -15.78
C MET A 168 -11.21 29.51 -15.64
N ASP A 169 -11.70 29.77 -14.43
CA ASP A 169 -12.80 30.68 -14.19
C ASP A 169 -12.24 32.09 -14.26
N GLU A 170 -12.60 32.83 -15.31
CA GLU A 170 -12.31 34.26 -15.42
C GLU A 170 -13.02 35.09 -14.33
N GLU A 171 -13.98 34.51 -13.62
CA GLU A 171 -14.72 35.14 -12.52
C GLU A 171 -13.98 35.21 -11.17
N ILE A 172 -12.81 34.54 -11.01
CA ILE A 172 -12.04 34.65 -9.75
C ILE A 172 -11.28 35.98 -9.65
N THR A 173 -11.26 36.79 -10.70
CA THR A 173 -10.56 38.08 -10.71
C THR A 173 -11.34 39.23 -10.06
N ASP A 174 -12.57 39.04 -9.61
CA ASP A 174 -13.43 40.10 -9.04
C ASP A 174 -13.68 39.95 -7.53
N VAL A 175 -12.71 39.51 -6.73
CA VAL A 175 -12.71 39.82 -5.30
C VAL A 175 -11.89 41.10 -5.12
N LYS A 176 -12.47 42.21 -5.57
CA LYS A 176 -12.08 43.55 -5.15
C LYS A 176 -12.90 43.96 -3.94
N GLY A 177 -12.20 44.43 -2.92
CA GLY A 177 -12.73 45.22 -1.83
C GLY A 177 -12.34 44.73 -0.47
#